data_31ea2e9af9d4be862988211cd7dee8de
#
_entry.id   31ea2e9af9d4be862988211cd7dee8de
#
_cell.length_a   1.000
_cell.length_b   1.000
_cell.length_c   1.000
_cell.angle_alpha   90.00
_cell.angle_beta   90.00
_cell.angle_gamma   90.00
#
_symmetry.space_group_name_H-M   'P 1'
#
loop_
_entity.id
_entity.type
_entity.pdbx_description
1 polymer ?
#
loop_
_entity_poly.entity_id
_entity_poly.type
_entity_poly.pdbx_seq_one_letter_code
_entity_poly.pdbx_strand_id
1 'polypeptide(L)'
;MLRAKRWLLAWFSLAALLGCGGDTSVAICVGNARFCSQAFNPVAQAGPDQTVASGSLVTLDGSDSEGSINSFSWAQTGGPTVALVNANKAVATFIAPFVASAVTLSFRLTVVDNAKQAGTDSTSVNVQP
;
A
#
# COMPACT_ATOMS: atom_id res chain seq x y z
N MET A 1 22.15 52.23 -15.24
CA MET A 1 22.25 51.60 -15.41
C MET A 1 22.34 50.42 -14.92
N LEU A 2 22.44 49.98 -14.61
CA LEU A 2 22.56 48.89 -14.22
C LEU A 2 21.76 48.33 -13.46
N ARG A 3 21.35 48.57 -13.02
CA ARG A 3 20.59 48.17 -12.30
C ARG A 3 19.85 47.19 -12.56
N ALA A 4 19.63 47.04 -13.09
CA ALA A 4 18.82 46.17 -13.50
C ALA A 4 19.20 44.93 -13.19
N LYS A 5 19.83 44.63 -13.26
CA LYS A 5 20.19 43.50 -13.15
C LYS A 5 19.94 42.90 -12.05
N ARG A 6 19.95 43.31 -11.24
CA ARG A 6 19.86 42.72 -10.24
C ARG A 6 18.75 42.08 -10.03
N TRP A 7 17.90 42.22 -10.12
CA TRP A 7 16.82 41.66 -9.85
C TRP A 7 16.69 40.49 -10.34
N LEU A 8 17.12 40.37 -11.06
CA LEU A 8 16.89 39.32 -11.62
C LEU A 8 17.21 38.32 -10.81
N LEU A 9 17.99 38.35 -10.22
CA LEU A 9 18.33 37.35 -9.59
C LEU A 9 17.55 37.07 -8.60
N ALA A 10 17.13 37.83 -8.20
CA ALA A 10 16.46 37.52 -7.23
C ALA A 10 15.60 36.50 -7.44
N TRP A 11 15.04 36.45 -8.07
CA TRP A 11 14.13 35.58 -8.22
C TRP A 11 14.43 34.36 -8.37
N PHE A 12 15.07 34.24 -8.61
CA PHE A 12 15.28 33.07 -8.91
C PHE A 12 15.45 32.31 -7.83
N SER A 13 15.77 32.79 -7.10
CA SER A 13 16.08 32.10 -6.18
C SER A 13 15.17 31.54 -5.48
N LEU A 14 14.71 31.64 -5.57
CA LEU A 14 14.07 31.07 -4.94
C LEU A 14 13.42 30.30 -5.13
N ALA A 15 13.26 30.36 -5.31
CA ALA A 15 12.42 29.69 -5.63
C ALA A 15 12.58 28.50 -5.45
N ALA A 16 13.07 28.30 -5.92
CA ALA A 16 13.31 27.13 -5.91
C ALA A 16 13.17 26.55 -4.72
N LEU A 17 13.67 26.77 -4.14
CA LEU A 17 13.68 26.12 -3.15
C LEU A 17 12.64 25.92 -2.53
N LEU A 18 12.19 26.49 -2.48
CA LEU A 18 11.26 26.37 -1.83
C LEU A 18 10.55 25.39 -1.96
N GLY A 19 10.14 25.33 -2.63
CA GLY A 19 9.23 24.43 -2.76
C GLY A 19 9.55 23.23 -2.28
N CYS A 20 10.51 22.87 -2.54
CA CYS A 20 10.77 21.65 -2.26
C CYS A 20 10.63 21.38 -0.90
N GLY A 21 10.82 22.16 -0.18
CA GLY A 21 10.89 21.72 1.05
C GLY A 21 9.81 21.11 1.63
N GLY A 22 8.79 21.47 1.30
CA GLY A 22 7.78 21.02 2.02
C GLY A 22 7.58 19.68 2.16
N ASP A 23 7.63 19.08 1.21
CA ASP A 23 7.16 17.87 1.26
C ASP A 23 8.09 16.90 1.37
N THR A 24 7.99 16.27 2.23
CA THR A 24 8.91 15.35 2.50
C THR A 24 8.92 14.24 1.64
N SER A 25 7.84 13.89 1.22
CA SER A 25 7.83 12.72 0.46
C SER A 25 8.32 12.93 -0.86
N VAL A 26 8.48 14.10 -1.24
CA VAL A 26 8.80 14.29 -2.52
C VAL A 26 10.08 13.91 -2.93
N ALA A 27 10.16 13.24 -3.92
CA ALA A 27 11.37 12.85 -4.48
C ALA A 27 11.90 13.94 -5.26
N ILE A 28 12.58 14.80 -4.77
CA ILE A 28 13.05 15.88 -5.49
C ILE A 28 13.96 15.52 -6.55
N CYS A 29 13.48 15.34 -7.65
CA CYS A 29 14.29 14.91 -8.77
C CYS A 29 14.83 16.06 -9.57
N VAL A 30 15.13 17.10 -8.95
CA VAL A 30 15.53 18.23 -9.67
C VAL A 30 16.88 18.11 -10.20
N GLY A 31 17.07 18.43 -11.37
CA GLY A 31 18.38 18.55 -11.95
C GLY A 31 19.05 17.27 -12.29
N ASN A 32 19.08 16.36 -11.42
CA ASN A 32 19.82 15.16 -11.70
C ASN A 32 18.95 13.97 -11.49
N ALA A 33 18.50 13.44 -12.56
CA ALA A 33 17.53 12.38 -12.49
C ALA A 33 18.01 11.16 -11.80
N ARG A 34 19.28 10.94 -11.78
CA ARG A 34 19.68 9.71 -11.19
C ARG A 34 19.47 9.70 -9.70
N PHE A 35 19.22 10.81 -9.09
CA PHE A 35 18.93 10.79 -7.69
C PHE A 35 17.47 10.62 -7.42
N CYS A 36 16.71 10.41 -8.44
CA CYS A 36 15.30 10.24 -8.25
C CYS A 36 14.92 8.81 -8.05
N SER A 37 15.85 7.96 -7.83
CA SER A 37 15.45 6.59 -7.62
C SER A 37 15.05 6.40 -6.19
N GLN A 38 14.21 7.24 -5.72
CA GLN A 38 13.68 7.05 -4.45
C GLN A 38 12.81 5.88 -4.46
N ALA A 39 13.09 4.99 -3.64
CA ALA A 39 12.25 3.84 -3.55
C ALA A 39 11.12 4.22 -2.64
N PHE A 40 9.98 4.41 -3.18
CA PHE A 40 8.84 4.61 -2.35
C PHE A 40 8.45 3.27 -1.82
N ASN A 41 8.22 3.19 -0.55
CA ASN A 41 7.77 1.95 0.05
C ASN A 41 6.47 1.54 -0.62
N PRO A 42 6.30 0.27 -0.86
CA PRO A 42 5.04 -0.18 -1.44
C PRO A 42 3.91 0.02 -0.43
N VAL A 43 2.75 0.35 -0.94
CA VAL A 43 1.58 0.57 -0.11
C VAL A 43 0.66 -0.63 -0.30
N ALA A 44 0.46 -1.39 0.76
CA ALA A 44 -0.46 -2.52 0.70
C ALA A 44 -1.89 -2.02 0.82
N GLN A 45 -2.79 -2.62 0.06
CA GLN A 45 -4.22 -2.35 0.13
C GLN A 45 -4.91 -3.71 0.24
N ALA A 46 -5.38 -4.03 1.42
CA ALA A 46 -6.02 -5.32 1.67
C ALA A 46 -7.50 -5.33 1.32
N GLY A 47 -8.02 -4.22 0.85
CA GLY A 47 -9.42 -4.09 0.52
C GLY A 47 -10.29 -3.84 1.75
N PRO A 48 -11.56 -3.59 1.54
CA PRO A 48 -12.47 -3.26 2.62
C PRO A 48 -12.86 -4.49 3.44
N ASP A 49 -13.33 -4.24 4.63
CA ASP A 49 -13.89 -5.31 5.47
C ASP A 49 -15.14 -5.88 4.81
N GLN A 50 -15.37 -7.16 4.99
CA GLN A 50 -16.48 -7.86 4.36
C GLN A 50 -17.37 -8.55 5.39
N THR A 51 -18.62 -8.73 5.04
CA THR A 51 -19.55 -9.56 5.84
C THR A 51 -20.11 -10.62 4.90
N VAL A 52 -19.98 -11.86 5.30
CA VAL A 52 -20.37 -12.99 4.44
C VAL A 52 -21.12 -14.04 5.26
N ALA A 53 -21.87 -14.88 4.58
CA ALA A 53 -22.52 -16.01 5.23
C ALA A 53 -21.53 -17.15 5.38
N SER A 54 -21.76 -18.01 6.38
CA SER A 54 -20.93 -19.18 6.56
C SER A 54 -21.00 -20.08 5.32
N GLY A 55 -19.90 -20.70 4.99
CA GLY A 55 -19.80 -21.56 3.81
C GLY A 55 -19.61 -20.81 2.50
N SER A 56 -19.60 -19.49 2.50
CA SER A 56 -19.44 -18.71 1.28
C SER A 56 -17.99 -18.65 0.84
N LEU A 57 -17.79 -18.50 -0.46
CA LEU A 57 -16.46 -18.22 -0.99
C LEU A 57 -16.13 -16.75 -0.74
N VAL A 58 -15.01 -16.50 -0.11
CA VAL A 58 -14.55 -15.14 0.19
C VAL A 58 -13.32 -14.85 -0.66
N THR A 59 -13.27 -13.66 -1.20
CA THR A 59 -12.14 -13.18 -1.99
C THR A 59 -11.47 -12.03 -1.25
N LEU A 60 -10.18 -12.15 -1.03
CA LEU A 60 -9.34 -11.08 -0.50
C LEU A 60 -8.59 -10.51 -1.69
N ASP A 61 -8.77 -9.24 -1.95
CA ASP A 61 -8.22 -8.63 -3.16
C ASP A 61 -7.24 -7.54 -2.77
N GLY A 62 -5.98 -7.78 -2.99
CA GLY A 62 -4.92 -6.82 -2.73
C GLY A 62 -4.37 -6.18 -3.99
N SER A 63 -5.09 -6.29 -5.10
CA SER A 63 -4.56 -5.82 -6.38
C SER A 63 -4.46 -4.29 -6.47
N ASP A 64 -5.13 -3.58 -5.58
CA ASP A 64 -5.02 -2.13 -5.55
C ASP A 64 -3.78 -1.64 -4.82
N SER A 65 -2.94 -2.54 -4.35
CA SER A 65 -1.69 -2.15 -3.71
C SER A 65 -0.79 -1.43 -4.71
N GLU A 66 -0.05 -0.44 -4.20
CA GLU A 66 0.72 0.44 -5.06
C GLU A 66 2.21 0.28 -4.86
N GLY A 67 2.96 0.64 -5.87
CA GLY A 67 4.41 0.53 -5.86
C GLY A 67 4.87 -0.55 -6.83
N SER A 68 6.18 -0.74 -6.91
CA SER A 68 6.73 -1.75 -7.80
C SER A 68 6.72 -3.11 -7.12
N ILE A 69 5.53 -3.61 -6.86
CA ILE A 69 5.36 -4.79 -6.04
C ILE A 69 5.88 -6.03 -6.73
N ASN A 70 6.72 -6.76 -6.04
CA ASN A 70 7.31 -7.97 -6.51
C ASN A 70 6.61 -9.21 -5.93
N SER A 71 6.06 -9.10 -4.75
CA SER A 71 5.39 -10.25 -4.14
C SER A 71 4.28 -9.81 -3.20
N PHE A 72 3.29 -10.69 -3.08
CA PHE A 72 2.17 -10.56 -2.16
C PHE A 72 2.21 -11.71 -1.18
N SER A 73 1.75 -11.49 0.03
CA SER A 73 1.62 -12.55 1.02
C SER A 73 0.44 -12.25 1.94
N TRP A 74 -0.53 -13.12 1.92
CA TRP A 74 -1.68 -13.03 2.81
C TRP A 74 -1.48 -13.97 3.98
N ALA A 75 -1.81 -13.52 5.17
CA ALA A 75 -1.73 -14.34 6.37
C ALA A 75 -2.95 -14.06 7.23
N GLN A 76 -3.51 -15.11 7.77
CA GLN A 76 -4.59 -14.95 8.75
C GLN A 76 -3.99 -14.57 10.09
N THR A 77 -4.52 -13.54 10.70
CA THR A 77 -4.01 -13.06 11.99
C THR A 77 -5.01 -13.25 13.13
N GLY A 78 -6.25 -13.60 12.83
CA GLY A 78 -7.23 -13.82 13.89
C GLY A 78 -8.42 -14.62 13.41
N GLY A 79 -9.15 -15.18 14.37
CA GLY A 79 -10.34 -15.96 14.12
C GLY A 79 -10.06 -17.43 13.86
N PRO A 80 -11.11 -18.23 13.62
CA PRO A 80 -10.95 -19.65 13.30
C PRO A 80 -10.11 -19.82 12.04
N THR A 81 -9.22 -20.77 12.07
CA THR A 81 -8.27 -20.99 10.96
C THR A 81 -8.99 -21.42 9.70
N VAL A 82 -8.63 -20.81 8.59
CA VAL A 82 -9.17 -21.16 7.27
C VAL A 82 -8.02 -21.45 6.32
N ALA A 83 -8.32 -22.18 5.26
CA ALA A 83 -7.31 -22.50 4.26
C ALA A 83 -7.33 -21.46 3.15
N LEU A 84 -6.30 -20.63 3.11
CA LEU A 84 -6.17 -19.64 2.06
C LEU A 84 -5.64 -20.28 0.80
N VAL A 85 -6.29 -20.01 -0.31
CA VAL A 85 -5.84 -20.42 -1.63
C VAL A 85 -5.19 -19.22 -2.28
N ASN A 86 -4.05 -19.42 -2.89
CA ASN A 86 -3.29 -18.34 -3.53
C ASN A 86 -2.85 -17.24 -2.56
N ALA A 87 -2.48 -17.64 -1.36
CA ALA A 87 -2.05 -16.67 -0.35
C ALA A 87 -0.81 -15.87 -0.78
N ASN A 88 -0.13 -16.31 -1.82
CA ASN A 88 1.04 -15.60 -2.33
C ASN A 88 0.73 -14.81 -3.60
N LYS A 89 -0.53 -14.52 -3.86
CA LYS A 89 -0.94 -13.74 -5.03
C LYS A 89 -1.66 -12.48 -4.56
N ALA A 90 -1.86 -11.56 -5.49
CA ALA A 90 -2.62 -10.35 -5.18
C ALA A 90 -4.02 -10.69 -4.70
N VAL A 91 -4.62 -11.73 -5.27
CA VAL A 91 -5.96 -12.17 -4.90
C VAL A 91 -5.87 -13.54 -4.27
N ALA A 92 -6.39 -13.65 -3.06
CA ALA A 92 -6.49 -14.89 -2.32
C ALA A 92 -7.94 -15.22 -2.04
N THR A 93 -8.27 -16.49 -1.87
CA THR A 93 -9.63 -16.90 -1.59
C THR A 93 -9.66 -17.94 -0.49
N PHE A 94 -10.79 -18.04 0.17
CA PHE A 94 -11.03 -19.10 1.13
C PHE A 94 -12.54 -19.34 1.26
N ILE A 95 -12.91 -20.46 1.88
CA ILE A 95 -14.31 -20.72 2.19
C ILE A 95 -14.54 -20.32 3.64
N ALA A 96 -15.55 -19.50 3.87
CA ALA A 96 -15.90 -19.09 5.22
C ALA A 96 -16.32 -20.31 6.04
N PRO A 97 -15.85 -20.40 7.27
CA PRO A 97 -16.19 -21.58 8.10
C PRO A 97 -17.67 -21.55 8.47
N PHE A 98 -18.21 -22.74 8.75
CA PHE A 98 -19.57 -22.79 9.27
C PHE A 98 -19.53 -22.42 10.73
N VAL A 99 -20.32 -21.46 11.10
CA VAL A 99 -20.30 -20.93 12.47
C VAL A 99 -21.72 -20.89 13.01
N ALA A 100 -21.84 -21.09 14.32
CA ALA A 100 -23.15 -21.03 14.99
C ALA A 100 -23.46 -19.60 15.44
N SER A 101 -22.47 -18.75 15.51
CA SER A 101 -22.66 -17.35 15.85
C SER A 101 -21.60 -16.56 15.08
N ALA A 102 -21.83 -15.29 14.88
CA ALA A 102 -20.95 -14.45 14.09
C ALA A 102 -19.53 -14.48 14.63
N VAL A 103 -18.56 -14.62 13.74
CA VAL A 103 -17.14 -14.57 14.09
C VAL A 103 -16.43 -13.66 13.12
N THR A 104 -15.37 -13.07 13.57
CA THR A 104 -14.53 -12.20 12.73
C THR A 104 -13.20 -12.91 12.45
N LEU A 105 -12.87 -12.96 11.18
CA LEU A 105 -11.57 -13.44 10.72
C LEU A 105 -10.76 -12.23 10.34
N SER A 106 -9.50 -12.20 10.73
CA SER A 106 -8.62 -11.08 10.41
C SER A 106 -7.49 -11.56 9.53
N PHE A 107 -7.17 -10.77 8.54
CA PHE A 107 -6.12 -11.10 7.57
C PHE A 107 -5.20 -9.91 7.40
N ARG A 108 -3.93 -10.20 7.13
CA ARG A 108 -2.94 -9.18 6.83
C ARG A 108 -2.36 -9.46 5.46
N LEU A 109 -2.29 -8.42 4.66
CA LEU A 109 -1.58 -8.45 3.40
C LEU A 109 -0.21 -7.82 3.60
N THR A 110 0.82 -8.49 3.15
CA THR A 110 2.17 -7.94 3.08
C THR A 110 2.57 -7.90 1.61
N VAL A 111 3.04 -6.76 1.16
CA VAL A 111 3.57 -6.61 -0.19
C VAL A 111 5.04 -6.23 -0.08
N VAL A 112 5.85 -6.73 -0.99
CA VAL A 112 7.28 -6.44 -1.00
C VAL A 112 7.66 -6.02 -2.40
N ASP A 113 8.47 -4.98 -2.50
CA ASP A 113 8.89 -4.47 -3.79
C ASP A 113 10.23 -5.07 -4.22
N ASN A 114 10.71 -4.64 -5.38
CA ASN A 114 11.98 -5.13 -5.88
C ASN A 114 13.17 -4.68 -5.05
N ALA A 115 13.01 -3.64 -4.27
CA ALA A 115 14.06 -3.16 -3.38
C ALA A 115 14.01 -3.81 -2.00
N LYS A 116 13.13 -4.81 -1.82
CA LYS A 116 12.95 -5.53 -0.56
C LYS A 116 12.30 -4.69 0.52
N GLN A 117 11.61 -3.65 0.14
CA GLN A 117 10.85 -2.88 1.10
C GLN A 117 9.46 -3.46 1.20
N ALA A 118 8.85 -3.39 2.36
CA ALA A 118 7.57 -4.03 2.62
C ALA A 118 6.52 -3.04 3.06
N GLY A 119 5.30 -3.25 2.61
CA GLY A 119 4.12 -2.55 3.11
C GLY A 119 3.14 -3.56 3.63
N THR A 120 2.32 -3.18 4.60
CA THR A 120 1.32 -4.09 5.15
C THR A 120 -0.01 -3.36 5.31
N ASP A 121 -1.08 -4.12 5.18
CA ASP A 121 -2.42 -3.64 5.46
C ASP A 121 -3.24 -4.81 5.98
N SER A 122 -4.39 -4.53 6.58
CA SER A 122 -5.23 -5.58 7.18
C SER A 122 -6.68 -5.38 6.81
N THR A 123 -7.39 -6.49 6.69
CA THR A 123 -8.82 -6.47 6.46
C THR A 123 -9.49 -7.52 7.35
N SER A 124 -10.76 -7.38 7.58
CA SER A 124 -11.50 -8.34 8.37
C SER A 124 -12.70 -8.87 7.60
N VAL A 125 -13.07 -10.10 7.91
CA VAL A 125 -14.23 -10.74 7.31
C VAL A 125 -15.12 -11.24 8.46
N ASN A 126 -16.33 -10.71 8.50
CA ASN A 126 -17.27 -11.08 9.53
C ASN A 126 -18.17 -12.17 8.96
N VAL A 127 -18.06 -13.37 9.50
CA VAL A 127 -18.82 -14.52 9.03
C VAL A 127 -20.08 -14.65 9.88
N GLN A 128 -21.20 -14.67 9.21
CA GLN A 128 -22.49 -14.83 9.85
C GLN A 128 -22.97 -16.28 9.72
N PRO A 129 -23.74 -16.77 10.67
CA PRO A 129 -24.28 -18.14 10.59
C PRO A 129 -25.14 -18.39 9.36
#